data_733ca23ec3ae4d6c7282a6c3f00d3175
#
_entry.id   733ca23ec3ae4d6c7282a6c3f00d3175
#
_cell.length_a   1.000
_cell.length_b   1.000
_cell.length_c   1.000
_cell.angle_alpha   90.00
_cell.angle_beta   90.00
_cell.angle_gamma   90.00
#
_symmetry.space_group_name_H-M   'P 1'
#
loop_
_entity.id
_entity.type
_entity.pdbx_description
1 polymer ?
#
loop_
_entity_poly.entity_id
_entity_poly.type
_entity_poly.pdbx_seq_one_letter_code
_entity_poly.pdbx_strand_id
1 'polypeptide(L)'
;MKETKQSLAELWRLLRVKEKEYGLDDLSLTERDIFQALITTQGKESQISLENVRKNCPHPRATFFRCLKKLREKKLLQVNKDVKDNRKSYVSVHPRFLD
;
A
#
# COMPACT_ATOMS: atom_id res chain seq x y z
N MET A 1 24.28 -19.04 -9.73
CA MET A 1 25.07 -17.95 -10.29
C MET A 1 25.32 -16.90 -9.23
N LYS A 2 26.59 -16.55 -9.06
CA LYS A 2 27.00 -15.60 -8.01
C LYS A 2 26.40 -14.23 -8.19
N GLU A 3 26.35 -13.74 -9.43
CA GLU A 3 25.84 -12.41 -9.71
C GLU A 3 24.38 -12.24 -9.37
N THR A 4 23.57 -13.29 -9.64
CA THR A 4 22.16 -13.27 -9.32
C THR A 4 21.92 -13.19 -7.82
N LYS A 5 22.70 -13.95 -7.03
CA LYS A 5 22.60 -13.93 -5.57
C LYS A 5 22.98 -12.57 -5.00
N GLN A 6 24.04 -11.98 -5.54
CA GLN A 6 24.49 -10.66 -5.11
C GLN A 6 23.44 -9.59 -5.44
N SER A 7 22.86 -9.69 -6.63
CA SER A 7 21.82 -8.73 -7.04
C SER A 7 20.60 -8.81 -6.14
N LEU A 8 20.15 -10.01 -5.78
CA LEU A 8 19.03 -10.17 -4.88
C LEU A 8 19.33 -9.62 -3.49
N ALA A 9 20.53 -9.91 -2.97
CA ALA A 9 20.94 -9.41 -1.66
C ALA A 9 20.98 -7.89 -1.65
N GLU A 10 21.50 -7.29 -2.71
CA GLU A 10 21.55 -5.85 -2.84
C GLU A 10 20.16 -5.23 -2.94
N LEU A 11 19.26 -5.85 -3.71
CA LEU A 11 17.89 -5.38 -3.83
C LEU A 11 17.18 -5.42 -2.48
N TRP A 12 17.36 -6.49 -1.72
CA TRP A 12 16.76 -6.60 -0.40
C TRP A 12 17.30 -5.54 0.55
N ARG A 13 18.61 -5.28 0.49
CA ARG A 13 19.22 -4.26 1.32
C ARG A 13 18.70 -2.86 0.96
N LEU A 14 18.63 -2.55 -0.34
CA LEU A 14 18.10 -1.29 -0.82
C LEU A 14 16.64 -1.11 -0.42
N LEU A 15 15.86 -2.18 -0.51
CA LEU A 15 14.46 -2.14 -0.12
C LEU A 15 14.31 -1.78 1.36
N ARG A 16 15.12 -2.38 2.23
CA ARG A 16 15.10 -2.08 3.66
C ARG A 16 15.45 -0.62 3.93
N VAL A 17 16.46 -0.10 3.22
CA VAL A 17 16.85 1.30 3.36
C VAL A 17 15.70 2.20 2.94
N LYS A 18 15.06 1.90 1.82
CA LYS A 18 13.92 2.68 1.34
C LYS A 18 12.72 2.60 2.28
N GLU A 19 12.44 1.42 2.80
CA GLU A 19 11.36 1.24 3.76
C GLU A 19 11.57 2.12 4.98
N LYS A 20 12.78 2.16 5.50
CA LYS A 20 13.13 2.97 6.66
C LYS A 20 13.01 4.46 6.34
N GLU A 21 13.49 4.85 5.16
CA GLU A 21 13.41 6.22 4.66
C GLU A 21 11.97 6.72 4.61
N TYR A 22 11.06 5.87 4.17
CA TYR A 22 9.64 6.21 4.03
C TYR A 22 8.81 5.91 5.27
N GLY A 23 9.46 5.43 6.34
CA GLY A 23 8.74 5.12 7.57
C GLY A 23 7.90 3.86 7.50
N LEU A 24 8.28 2.92 6.64
CA LEU A 24 7.52 1.68 6.42
C LEU A 24 8.10 0.50 7.19
N ASP A 25 9.22 0.69 7.86
CA ASP A 25 9.94 -0.40 8.52
C ASP A 25 9.22 -0.97 9.75
N ASP A 26 8.23 -0.24 10.27
CA ASP A 26 7.43 -0.71 11.41
C ASP A 26 6.12 -1.37 10.98
N LEU A 27 5.88 -1.50 9.69
CA LEU A 27 4.68 -2.20 9.21
C LEU A 27 4.87 -3.71 9.30
N SER A 28 3.81 -4.42 9.65
CA SER A 28 3.79 -5.87 9.60
C SER A 28 3.83 -6.34 8.14
N LEU A 29 4.10 -7.63 7.93
CA LEU A 29 4.09 -8.20 6.58
C LEU A 29 2.73 -8.06 5.91
N THR A 30 1.66 -8.25 6.68
CA THR A 30 0.29 -8.09 6.17
C THR A 30 0.03 -6.65 5.76
N GLU A 31 0.46 -5.68 6.57
CA GLU A 31 0.30 -4.27 6.27
C GLU A 31 1.07 -3.85 5.03
N ARG A 32 2.30 -4.36 4.89
CA ARG A 32 3.12 -4.10 3.70
C ARG A 32 2.46 -4.67 2.45
N ASP A 33 1.93 -5.88 2.56
CA ASP A 33 1.28 -6.56 1.46
C ASP A 33 0.07 -5.77 0.96
N ILE A 34 -0.75 -5.30 1.89
CA ILE A 34 -1.92 -4.50 1.57
C ILE A 34 -1.51 -3.15 0.98
N PHE A 35 -0.51 -2.50 1.55
CA PHE A 35 -0.03 -1.22 1.04
C PHE A 35 0.54 -1.37 -0.37
N GLN A 36 1.28 -2.43 -0.61
CA GLN A 36 1.83 -2.73 -1.93
C GLN A 36 0.71 -2.95 -2.96
N ALA A 37 -0.34 -3.67 -2.56
CA ALA A 37 -1.50 -3.88 -3.43
C ALA A 37 -2.19 -2.56 -3.77
N LEU A 38 -2.29 -1.65 -2.82
CA LEU A 38 -2.87 -0.32 -3.04
C LEU A 38 -2.05 0.48 -4.05
N ILE A 39 -0.73 0.52 -3.88
CA ILE A 39 0.16 1.22 -4.80
C ILE A 39 0.04 0.65 -6.21
N THR A 40 0.09 -0.67 -6.32
CA THR A 40 0.03 -1.35 -7.61
C THR A 40 -1.31 -1.12 -8.31
N THR A 41 -2.40 -1.18 -7.55
CA THR A 41 -3.74 -0.99 -8.11
C THR A 41 -3.97 0.45 -8.55
N GLN A 42 -3.50 1.40 -7.75
CA GLN A 42 -3.67 2.81 -8.09
C GLN A 42 -2.90 3.20 -9.34
N GLY A 43 -1.66 2.74 -9.45
CA GLY A 43 -0.83 3.05 -10.61
C GLY A 43 -0.76 4.54 -10.87
N LYS A 44 -1.25 4.98 -12.04
CA LYS A 44 -1.22 6.38 -12.45
C LYS A 44 -2.52 7.13 -12.14
N GLU A 45 -3.50 6.44 -11.57
CA GLU A 45 -4.77 7.08 -11.24
C GLU A 45 -4.61 7.98 -10.02
N SER A 46 -5.47 9.00 -9.92
CA SER A 46 -5.44 9.90 -8.78
C SER A 46 -6.02 9.25 -7.51
N GLN A 47 -6.93 8.33 -7.70
CA GLN A 47 -7.54 7.57 -6.62
C GLN A 47 -8.16 6.30 -7.19
N ILE A 48 -8.42 5.32 -6.32
CA ILE A 48 -9.01 4.05 -6.74
C ILE A 48 -10.18 3.70 -5.83
N SER A 49 -11.10 2.91 -6.37
CA SER A 49 -12.25 2.43 -5.60
C SER A 49 -11.76 1.49 -4.50
N LEU A 50 -12.15 1.78 -3.26
CA LEU A 50 -11.79 0.97 -2.12
C LEU A 50 -12.34 -0.46 -2.28
N GLU A 51 -13.55 -0.58 -2.79
CA GLU A 51 -14.18 -1.86 -3.04
C GLU A 51 -13.40 -2.69 -4.05
N ASN A 52 -12.89 -2.04 -5.10
CA ASN A 52 -12.09 -2.71 -6.11
C ASN A 52 -10.81 -3.30 -5.52
N VAL A 53 -10.12 -2.53 -4.68
CA VAL A 53 -8.91 -3.01 -4.02
C VAL A 53 -9.23 -4.17 -3.08
N ARG A 54 -10.30 -4.03 -2.30
CA ARG A 54 -10.72 -5.05 -1.35
C ARG A 54 -11.01 -6.38 -2.05
N LYS A 55 -11.69 -6.33 -3.19
CA LYS A 55 -12.02 -7.54 -3.96
C LYS A 55 -10.79 -8.27 -4.45
N ASN A 56 -9.74 -7.53 -4.79
CA ASN A 56 -8.52 -8.11 -5.33
C ASN A 56 -7.48 -8.42 -4.26
N CYS A 57 -7.79 -8.13 -3.00
CA CYS A 57 -6.88 -8.38 -1.88
C CYS A 57 -7.14 -9.77 -1.30
N PRO A 58 -6.10 -10.60 -1.13
CA PRO A 58 -6.28 -11.96 -0.63
C PRO A 58 -6.56 -12.06 0.86
N HIS A 59 -6.60 -10.95 1.56
CA HIS A 59 -6.79 -10.94 3.00
C HIS A 59 -8.27 -10.81 3.38
N PRO A 60 -8.67 -11.33 4.56
CA PRO A 60 -10.05 -11.18 5.04
C PRO A 60 -10.45 -9.71 5.17
N ARG A 61 -11.74 -9.45 5.03
CA ARG A 61 -12.26 -8.09 5.10
C ARG A 61 -11.85 -7.36 6.39
N ALA A 62 -11.99 -8.01 7.54
CA ALA A 62 -11.63 -7.40 8.82
C ALA A 62 -10.14 -7.02 8.87
N THR A 63 -9.29 -7.91 8.39
CA THR A 63 -7.85 -7.67 8.33
C THR A 63 -7.53 -6.49 7.42
N PHE A 64 -8.17 -6.46 6.25
CA PHE A 64 -7.98 -5.39 5.27
C PHE A 64 -8.30 -4.03 5.89
N PHE A 65 -9.47 -3.88 6.50
CA PHE A 65 -9.88 -2.60 7.06
C PHE A 65 -9.07 -2.18 8.28
N ARG A 66 -8.63 -3.14 9.09
CA ARG A 66 -7.75 -2.84 10.22
C ARG A 66 -6.40 -2.30 9.75
N CYS A 67 -5.83 -2.93 8.73
CA CYS A 67 -4.57 -2.46 8.16
C CYS A 67 -4.73 -1.12 7.46
N LEU A 68 -5.85 -0.92 6.76
CA LEU A 68 -6.13 0.34 6.10
C LEU A 68 -6.19 1.48 7.11
N LYS A 69 -6.82 1.24 8.27
CA LYS A 69 -6.89 2.23 9.33
C LYS A 69 -5.50 2.62 9.82
N LYS A 70 -4.62 1.65 10.02
CA LYS A 70 -3.27 1.91 10.47
C LYS A 70 -2.47 2.71 9.44
N LEU A 71 -2.57 2.33 8.16
CA LEU A 71 -1.90 3.04 7.08
C LEU A 71 -2.38 4.49 6.99
N ARG A 72 -3.67 4.69 7.21
CA ARG A 72 -4.28 6.01 7.20
C ARG A 72 -3.78 6.85 8.39
N GLU A 73 -3.69 6.26 9.57
CA GLU A 73 -3.17 6.93 10.76
C GLU A 73 -1.72 7.36 10.58
N LYS A 74 -0.94 6.59 9.84
CA LYS A 74 0.45 6.92 9.51
C LYS A 74 0.56 7.94 8.38
N LYS A 75 -0.57 8.39 7.83
CA LYS A 75 -0.63 9.37 6.74
C LYS A 75 0.01 8.89 5.45
N LEU A 76 0.00 7.58 5.23
CA LEU A 76 0.52 7.00 4.01
C LEU A 76 -0.51 7.04 2.88
N LEU A 77 -1.77 7.19 3.24
CA LEU A 77 -2.87 7.27 2.29
C LEU A 77 -4.03 8.08 2.87
N GLN A 78 -4.98 8.41 2.00
CA GLN A 78 -6.21 9.08 2.38
C GLN A 78 -7.40 8.27 1.87
N VAL A 79 -8.50 8.32 2.62
CA VAL A 79 -9.74 7.67 2.22
C VAL A 79 -10.79 8.77 2.11
N ASN A 80 -11.45 8.86 0.96
CA ASN A 80 -12.47 9.87 0.69
C ASN A 80 -13.76 9.20 0.28
N LYS A 81 -14.89 9.71 0.76
CA LYS A 81 -16.19 9.23 0.35
C LYS A 81 -16.65 9.97 -0.89
N ASP A 82 -17.42 9.28 -1.73
CA ASP A 82 -18.03 9.90 -2.89
C ASP A 82 -19.04 10.96 -2.42
N VAL A 83 -18.98 12.14 -3.01
CA VAL A 83 -19.87 13.24 -2.65
C VAL A 83 -21.34 12.90 -2.94
N LYS A 84 -21.58 12.17 -4.00
CA LYS A 84 -22.94 11.81 -4.44
C LYS A 84 -23.46 10.51 -3.83
N ASP A 85 -22.56 9.58 -3.51
CA ASP A 85 -22.92 8.28 -2.97
C ASP A 85 -22.03 7.93 -1.80
N ASN A 86 -22.54 8.12 -0.59
CA ASN A 86 -21.79 7.88 0.64
C ASN A 86 -21.39 6.41 0.84
N ARG A 87 -21.97 5.49 0.06
CA ARG A 87 -21.62 4.07 0.13
C ARG A 87 -20.33 3.78 -0.61
N LYS A 88 -19.90 4.68 -1.49
CA LYS A 88 -18.67 4.53 -2.25
C LYS A 88 -17.55 5.28 -1.59
N SER A 89 -16.40 4.65 -1.47
CA SER A 89 -15.20 5.26 -0.91
C SER A 89 -14.04 5.06 -1.86
N TYR A 90 -13.13 6.00 -1.85
CA TYR A 90 -11.94 5.98 -2.69
C TYR A 90 -10.71 6.12 -1.81
N VAL A 91 -9.63 5.48 -2.22
CA VAL A 91 -8.36 5.57 -1.53
C VAL A 91 -7.33 6.20 -2.46
N SER A 92 -6.51 7.08 -1.90
CA SER A 92 -5.43 7.72 -2.62
C SER A 92 -4.16 7.58 -1.80
N VAL A 93 -3.15 6.90 -2.36
CA VAL A 93 -1.85 6.74 -1.72
C VAL A 93 -1.11 8.05 -1.82
N HIS A 94 -0.31 8.38 -0.80
CA HIS A 94 0.48 9.60 -0.80
C HIS A 94 1.36 9.65 -2.06
N PRO A 95 1.39 10.79 -2.78
CA PRO A 95 2.10 10.89 -4.06
C PRO A 95 3.57 10.48 -4.03
N ARG A 96 4.24 10.61 -2.88
CA ARG A 96 5.66 10.24 -2.77
C ARG A 96 5.93 8.75 -3.03
N PHE A 97 4.89 7.91 -2.97
CA PHE A 97 5.00 6.47 -3.23
C PHE A 97 4.59 6.11 -4.66
N LEU A 98 4.15 7.08 -5.43
CA LEU A 98 3.68 6.87 -6.79
C LEU A 98 4.63 7.57 -7.75
N ASP A 99 5.04 6.87 -8.79
CA ASP A 99 5.89 7.48 -9.81
C ASP A 99 5.24 7.40 -11.15
#